data_28a9c5f20738e7d4118f5996b94e1f1b
#
_entry.id   28a9c5f20738e7d4118f5996b94e1f1b
#
_cell.length_a   1.000
_cell.length_b   1.000
_cell.length_c   1.000
_cell.angle_alpha   90.00
_cell.angle_beta   90.00
_cell.angle_gamma   90.00
#
_symmetry.space_group_name_H-M   'P 1'
#
loop_
_entity.id
_entity.type
_entity.pdbx_description
1 polymer ?
#
loop_
_entity_poly.entity_id
_entity_poly.type
_entity_poly.pdbx_seq_one_letter_code
_entity_poly.pdbx_strand_id
1 'polypeptide(L)'
;MPTSVAVEPGLEPEPELAPELHGFRRDLLVAAGSLWRDFPWRATRDPWLVLVSEVMLQQTQASRVVEPYLRVAARFGSPAACAAAGPAEVVREWEGLGYNRRAVHLHRAAVAIVERHGGEVPGHLDSLLALPGVGPYTARAVLALAFGAPVGIVDTNVARVLARAVAGRPLRPRETQELADRLVPADDVWRFTQALFDLGAGPCAARAPSCGSCPVARDCRWAAGGHRCPDPAAAARRRQSEFEGSDREGRGRLVRALRRSPVHVSGLAAAAGWPGDSERALRVAAALVHEGLAGWAEDALVLV
;
A
#
# COMPACT_ATOMS: atom_id res chain seq x y z
N MET A 1 -19.95 24.40 -1.41
CA MET A 1 -19.82 24.44 0.06
C MET A 1 -19.56 23.01 0.50
N PRO A 2 -18.42 22.67 1.13
CA PRO A 2 -18.17 21.31 1.59
C PRO A 2 -19.07 21.03 2.79
N THR A 3 -19.88 19.99 2.68
CA THR A 3 -20.70 19.44 3.77
C THR A 3 -19.77 18.88 4.85
N SER A 4 -19.81 19.51 6.00
CA SER A 4 -19.17 19.01 7.23
C SER A 4 -19.80 17.66 7.60
N VAL A 5 -19.04 16.58 7.44
CA VAL A 5 -19.38 15.29 8.02
C VAL A 5 -19.13 15.41 9.53
N ALA A 6 -20.19 15.39 10.31
CA ALA A 6 -20.13 15.39 11.76
C ALA A 6 -19.43 14.09 12.22
N VAL A 7 -18.23 14.22 12.76
CA VAL A 7 -17.60 13.20 13.57
C VAL A 7 -18.36 13.17 14.88
N GLU A 8 -19.01 12.07 15.21
CA GLU A 8 -19.66 11.91 16.50
C GLU A 8 -18.65 12.08 17.64
N PRO A 9 -18.96 12.90 18.67
CA PRO A 9 -18.10 13.11 19.82
C PRO A 9 -18.32 11.96 20.83
N GLY A 10 -17.51 10.91 20.68
CA GLY A 10 -17.52 9.75 21.58
C GLY A 10 -16.11 9.21 21.81
N LEU A 11 -15.06 10.02 21.56
CA LEU A 11 -13.71 9.62 21.94
C LEU A 11 -13.54 9.87 23.44
N GLU A 12 -13.37 8.78 24.20
CA GLU A 12 -12.78 8.83 25.53
C GLU A 12 -11.50 9.68 25.48
N PRO A 13 -11.18 10.46 26.55
CA PRO A 13 -9.95 11.26 26.57
C PRO A 13 -8.76 10.37 26.23
N GLU A 14 -7.91 10.83 25.30
CA GLU A 14 -6.70 10.08 24.91
C GLU A 14 -5.98 9.61 26.18
N PRO A 15 -5.68 8.29 26.30
CA PRO A 15 -4.88 7.82 27.41
C PRO A 15 -3.56 8.58 27.38
N GLU A 16 -3.23 9.24 28.49
CA GLU A 16 -2.05 10.09 28.62
C GLU A 16 -0.82 9.35 28.06
N LEU A 17 -0.25 9.91 27.01
CA LEU A 17 0.88 9.29 26.33
C LEU A 17 2.06 9.21 27.32
N ALA A 18 2.63 8.05 27.50
CA ALA A 18 3.75 7.88 28.42
C ALA A 18 4.87 8.90 28.09
N PRO A 19 5.47 9.57 29.09
CA PRO A 19 6.42 10.68 28.89
C PRO A 19 7.52 10.40 27.87
N GLU A 20 8.01 9.16 27.85
CA GLU A 20 9.04 8.70 26.91
C GLU A 20 8.58 8.68 25.44
N LEU A 21 7.28 8.59 25.19
CA LEU A 21 6.72 8.60 23.84
C LEU A 21 6.52 10.03 23.31
N HIS A 22 6.38 11.01 24.21
CA HIS A 22 6.30 12.42 23.84
C HIS A 22 7.58 12.93 23.16
N GLY A 23 8.75 12.52 23.66
CA GLY A 23 10.04 12.87 23.05
C GLY A 23 10.15 12.39 21.62
N PHE A 24 9.90 11.11 21.39
CA PHE A 24 9.91 10.53 20.05
C PHE A 24 8.91 11.21 19.09
N ARG A 25 7.64 11.41 19.51
CA ARG A 25 6.61 12.10 18.72
C ARG A 25 7.05 13.52 18.33
N ARG A 26 7.52 14.30 19.31
CA ARG A 26 7.98 15.67 19.12
C ARG A 26 9.14 15.74 18.13
N ASP A 27 10.19 14.96 18.36
CA ASP A 27 11.41 15.01 17.54
C ASP A 27 11.14 14.54 16.12
N LEU A 28 10.24 13.55 15.94
CA LEU A 28 9.79 13.11 14.62
C LEU A 28 9.03 14.23 13.88
N LEU A 29 8.11 14.92 14.55
CA LEU A 29 7.35 16.03 13.95
C LEU A 29 8.25 17.23 13.62
N VAL A 30 9.22 17.54 14.45
CA VAL A 30 10.22 18.59 14.17
C VAL A 30 11.03 18.24 12.92
N ALA A 31 11.41 16.98 12.78
CA ALA A 31 12.19 16.50 11.64
C ALA A 31 11.38 16.26 10.35
N ALA A 32 10.05 16.33 10.39
CA ALA A 32 9.18 15.96 9.27
C ALA A 32 9.57 16.64 7.96
N GLY A 33 9.93 17.94 8.00
CA GLY A 33 10.35 18.69 6.81
C GLY A 33 11.67 18.20 6.22
N SER A 34 12.65 17.84 7.04
CA SER A 34 13.96 17.35 6.60
C SER A 34 13.93 15.90 6.12
N LEU A 35 12.95 15.12 6.56
CA LEU A 35 12.72 13.75 6.13
C LEU A 35 11.87 13.66 4.86
N TRP A 36 11.21 14.74 4.47
CA TRP A 36 10.21 14.76 3.41
C TRP A 36 10.69 14.16 2.10
N ARG A 37 9.90 13.24 1.54
CA ARG A 37 10.06 12.69 0.19
C ARG A 37 8.88 13.16 -0.66
N ASP A 38 9.18 13.82 -1.76
CA ASP A 38 8.15 14.35 -2.63
C ASP A 38 7.56 13.25 -3.53
N PHE A 39 6.26 12.97 -3.32
CA PHE A 39 5.48 12.03 -4.12
C PHE A 39 4.13 12.66 -4.50
N PRO A 40 3.63 12.48 -5.74
CA PRO A 40 2.43 13.16 -6.23
C PRO A 40 1.17 12.85 -5.41
N TRP A 41 1.04 11.66 -4.86
CA TRP A 41 -0.10 11.28 -4.00
C TRP A 41 -0.11 11.96 -2.63
N ARG A 42 0.97 12.63 -2.26
CA ARG A 42 1.05 13.43 -1.02
C ARG A 42 0.47 14.83 -1.16
N ALA A 43 0.22 15.26 -2.39
CA ALA A 43 -0.38 16.57 -2.67
C ALA A 43 -1.90 16.60 -2.49
N THR A 44 -2.53 15.46 -2.22
CA THR A 44 -3.99 15.36 -2.11
C THR A 44 -4.43 14.71 -0.80
N ARG A 45 -5.67 15.02 -0.40
CA ARG A 45 -6.43 14.36 0.65
C ARG A 45 -7.69 13.70 0.11
N ASP A 46 -7.87 13.72 -1.19
CA ASP A 46 -9.00 13.06 -1.82
C ASP A 46 -9.00 11.56 -1.47
N PRO A 47 -10.06 11.03 -0.83
CA PRO A 47 -10.07 9.65 -0.35
C PRO A 47 -9.93 8.61 -1.45
N TRP A 48 -10.44 8.90 -2.66
CA TRP A 48 -10.27 8.02 -3.80
C TRP A 48 -8.82 7.99 -4.28
N LEU A 49 -8.20 9.15 -4.46
CA LEU A 49 -6.82 9.24 -4.92
C LEU A 49 -5.82 8.67 -3.88
N VAL A 50 -6.12 8.81 -2.59
CA VAL A 50 -5.38 8.13 -1.52
C VAL A 50 -5.55 6.62 -1.63
N LEU A 51 -6.77 6.10 -1.81
CA LEU A 51 -7.00 4.66 -2.00
C LEU A 51 -6.26 4.14 -3.23
N VAL A 52 -6.30 4.84 -4.36
CA VAL A 52 -5.55 4.49 -5.57
C VAL A 52 -4.06 4.35 -5.28
N SER A 53 -3.45 5.36 -4.65
CA SER A 53 -2.02 5.32 -4.34
C SER A 53 -1.66 4.16 -3.40
N GLU A 54 -2.46 3.91 -2.36
CA GLU A 54 -2.21 2.84 -1.40
C GLU A 54 -2.30 1.45 -2.04
N VAL A 55 -3.28 1.24 -2.94
CA VAL A 55 -3.37 -0.02 -3.70
C VAL A 55 -2.18 -0.18 -4.65
N MET A 56 -1.70 0.90 -5.27
CA MET A 56 -0.52 0.87 -6.14
C MET A 56 0.78 0.59 -5.38
N LEU A 57 0.90 1.10 -4.16
CA LEU A 57 2.07 0.94 -3.30
C LEU A 57 2.20 -0.46 -2.69
N GLN A 58 1.11 -1.26 -2.67
CA GLN A 58 1.18 -2.64 -2.17
C GLN A 58 2.30 -3.42 -2.88
N GLN A 59 3.33 -3.85 -2.14
CA GLN A 59 4.48 -4.62 -2.65
C GLN A 59 5.21 -3.98 -3.85
N THR A 60 5.11 -2.67 -4.02
CA THR A 60 5.76 -1.92 -5.10
C THR A 60 6.57 -0.77 -4.53
N GLN A 61 7.79 -0.59 -5.04
CA GLN A 61 8.63 0.54 -4.64
C GLN A 61 7.99 1.86 -5.07
N ALA A 62 8.00 2.87 -4.20
CA ALA A 62 7.34 4.16 -4.43
C ALA A 62 7.79 4.85 -5.74
N SER A 63 9.08 4.80 -6.06
CA SER A 63 9.60 5.38 -7.31
C SER A 63 9.00 4.78 -8.58
N ARG A 64 8.56 3.53 -8.53
CA ARG A 64 7.89 2.87 -9.67
C ARG A 64 6.42 3.21 -9.78
N VAL A 65 5.83 3.77 -8.74
CA VAL A 65 4.39 4.11 -8.68
C VAL A 65 4.13 5.51 -9.24
N VAL A 66 5.12 6.41 -9.27
CA VAL A 66 4.94 7.82 -9.64
C VAL A 66 4.22 7.98 -10.99
N GLU A 67 4.82 7.49 -12.07
CA GLU A 67 4.26 7.63 -13.41
C GLU A 67 2.90 6.90 -13.60
N PRO A 68 2.74 5.63 -13.16
CA PRO A 68 1.44 4.98 -13.21
C PRO A 68 0.35 5.69 -12.40
N TYR A 69 0.69 6.23 -11.22
CA TYR A 69 -0.27 6.98 -10.41
C TYR A 69 -0.78 8.23 -11.14
N LEU A 70 0.10 9.01 -11.74
CA LEU A 70 -0.29 10.20 -12.49
C LEU A 70 -1.23 9.87 -13.65
N ARG A 71 -0.94 8.79 -14.40
CA ARG A 71 -1.84 8.33 -15.48
C ARG A 71 -3.20 7.88 -14.98
N VAL A 72 -3.23 7.03 -13.94
CA VAL A 72 -4.48 6.52 -13.36
C VAL A 72 -5.28 7.63 -12.72
N ALA A 73 -4.66 8.54 -11.97
CA ALA A 73 -5.32 9.68 -11.36
C ALA A 73 -5.93 10.63 -12.40
N ALA A 74 -5.23 10.87 -13.51
CA ALA A 74 -5.74 11.69 -14.60
C ALA A 74 -6.92 11.05 -15.34
N ARG A 75 -6.89 9.72 -15.56
CA ARG A 75 -7.92 9.01 -16.31
C ARG A 75 -9.10 8.59 -15.44
N PHE A 76 -8.86 8.19 -14.22
CA PHE A 76 -9.83 7.63 -13.27
C PHE A 76 -9.85 8.43 -11.96
N GLY A 77 -9.98 9.75 -12.08
CA GLY A 77 -9.95 10.69 -10.95
C GLY A 77 -11.11 10.56 -9.95
N SER A 78 -12.06 9.64 -10.20
CA SER A 78 -13.17 9.34 -9.28
C SER A 78 -13.54 7.85 -9.32
N PRO A 79 -14.23 7.32 -8.30
CA PRO A 79 -14.78 5.97 -8.33
C PRO A 79 -15.69 5.74 -9.53
N ALA A 80 -16.54 6.70 -9.85
CA ALA A 80 -17.47 6.62 -10.99
C ALA A 80 -16.71 6.50 -12.32
N ALA A 81 -15.68 7.28 -12.55
CA ALA A 81 -14.86 7.21 -13.75
C ALA A 81 -14.15 5.84 -13.87
N CYS A 82 -13.62 5.31 -12.75
CA CYS A 82 -12.98 4.01 -12.73
C CYS A 82 -13.99 2.86 -12.96
N ALA A 83 -15.14 2.91 -12.34
CA ALA A 83 -16.19 1.90 -12.50
C ALA A 83 -16.73 1.85 -13.94
N ALA A 84 -16.94 3.01 -14.57
CA ALA A 84 -17.44 3.12 -15.95
C ALA A 84 -16.43 2.64 -17.00
N ALA A 85 -15.14 2.71 -16.73
CA ALA A 85 -14.08 2.32 -17.67
C ALA A 85 -13.97 0.81 -17.89
N GLY A 86 -14.39 0.01 -16.95
CA GLY A 86 -14.23 -1.43 -16.98
C GLY A 86 -12.83 -1.92 -16.57
N PRO A 87 -12.72 -3.19 -16.15
CA PRO A 87 -11.48 -3.72 -15.57
C PRO A 87 -10.32 -3.79 -16.55
N ALA A 88 -10.58 -4.10 -17.84
CA ALA A 88 -9.53 -4.16 -18.87
C ALA A 88 -8.79 -2.83 -19.03
N GLU A 89 -9.49 -1.71 -18.98
CA GLU A 89 -8.86 -0.39 -19.09
C GLU A 89 -8.01 -0.06 -17.88
N VAL A 90 -8.50 -0.37 -16.68
CA VAL A 90 -7.71 -0.18 -15.45
C VAL A 90 -6.45 -1.06 -15.47
N VAL A 91 -6.54 -2.29 -15.95
CA VAL A 91 -5.37 -3.17 -16.11
C VAL A 91 -4.39 -2.64 -17.16
N ARG A 92 -4.86 -1.99 -18.23
CA ARG A 92 -3.97 -1.33 -19.21
C ARG A 92 -3.16 -0.22 -18.57
N GLU A 93 -3.80 0.68 -17.82
CA GLU A 93 -3.13 1.78 -17.13
C GLU A 93 -2.20 1.30 -15.99
N TRP A 94 -2.35 0.05 -15.54
CA TRP A 94 -1.52 -0.56 -14.49
C TRP A 94 -0.15 -1.02 -14.99
N GLU A 95 0.23 -0.66 -16.22
CA GLU A 95 1.50 -1.08 -16.82
C GLU A 95 2.71 -0.69 -15.97
N GLY A 96 3.67 -1.60 -15.84
CA GLY A 96 4.91 -1.41 -15.09
C GLY A 96 4.84 -1.75 -13.60
N LEU A 97 3.65 -1.86 -12.99
CA LEU A 97 3.51 -2.10 -11.53
C LEU A 97 3.58 -3.59 -11.14
N GLY A 98 3.18 -4.50 -12.03
CA GLY A 98 3.02 -5.91 -11.68
C GLY A 98 1.83 -6.16 -10.73
N TYR A 99 1.69 -7.40 -10.25
CA TYR A 99 0.58 -7.78 -9.37
C TYR A 99 -0.79 -7.25 -9.88
N ASN A 100 -1.08 -7.51 -11.15
CA ASN A 100 -2.18 -6.90 -11.90
C ASN A 100 -3.58 -7.17 -11.31
N ARG A 101 -3.73 -8.19 -10.46
CA ARG A 101 -4.95 -8.44 -9.70
C ARG A 101 -5.38 -7.23 -8.86
N ARG A 102 -4.44 -6.40 -8.44
CA ARG A 102 -4.76 -5.15 -7.71
C ARG A 102 -5.55 -4.17 -8.56
N ALA A 103 -5.27 -4.09 -9.86
CA ALA A 103 -6.05 -3.27 -10.78
C ALA A 103 -7.51 -3.73 -10.87
N VAL A 104 -7.74 -5.06 -10.96
CA VAL A 104 -9.09 -5.63 -10.93
C VAL A 104 -9.79 -5.35 -9.59
N HIS A 105 -9.07 -5.48 -8.47
CA HIS A 105 -9.62 -5.17 -7.16
C HIS A 105 -9.95 -3.69 -7.03
N LEU A 106 -9.11 -2.78 -7.54
CA LEU A 106 -9.38 -1.34 -7.54
C LEU A 106 -10.65 -1.03 -8.35
N HIS A 107 -10.81 -1.62 -9.55
CA HIS A 107 -12.04 -1.47 -10.33
C HIS A 107 -13.25 -2.00 -9.57
N ARG A 108 -13.18 -3.20 -8.99
CA ARG A 108 -14.28 -3.77 -8.18
C ARG A 108 -14.60 -2.91 -6.95
N ALA A 109 -13.58 -2.32 -6.32
CA ALA A 109 -13.78 -1.37 -5.21
C ALA A 109 -14.50 -0.11 -5.71
N ALA A 110 -14.13 0.43 -6.88
CA ALA A 110 -14.81 1.55 -7.49
C ALA A 110 -16.30 1.26 -7.76
N VAL A 111 -16.61 0.10 -8.33
CA VAL A 111 -17.99 -0.35 -8.55
C VAL A 111 -18.75 -0.43 -7.22
N ALA A 112 -18.16 -1.07 -6.20
CA ALA A 112 -18.78 -1.19 -4.88
C ALA A 112 -19.02 0.18 -4.21
N ILE A 113 -18.10 1.14 -4.39
CA ILE A 113 -18.24 2.51 -3.88
C ILE A 113 -19.41 3.21 -4.59
N VAL A 114 -19.53 3.07 -5.90
CA VAL A 114 -20.64 3.67 -6.64
C VAL A 114 -21.98 3.07 -6.23
N GLU A 115 -22.06 1.75 -6.17
CA GLU A 115 -23.33 1.04 -5.91
C GLU A 115 -23.81 1.12 -4.46
N ARG A 116 -22.88 1.13 -3.49
CA ARG A 116 -23.21 0.99 -2.06
C ARG A 116 -23.00 2.25 -1.25
N HIS A 117 -22.20 3.18 -1.76
CA HIS A 117 -21.79 4.40 -1.06
C HIS A 117 -22.04 5.67 -1.89
N GLY A 118 -22.89 5.61 -2.92
CA GLY A 118 -23.26 6.78 -3.72
C GLY A 118 -22.09 7.45 -4.46
N GLY A 119 -21.01 6.72 -4.72
CA GLY A 119 -19.82 7.25 -5.38
C GLY A 119 -18.77 7.88 -4.43
N GLU A 120 -19.05 7.93 -3.13
CA GLU A 120 -18.13 8.48 -2.11
C GLU A 120 -17.40 7.37 -1.39
N VAL A 121 -16.07 7.50 -1.24
CA VAL A 121 -15.28 6.55 -0.45
C VAL A 121 -15.71 6.62 1.01
N PRO A 122 -16.10 5.48 1.63
CA PRO A 122 -16.59 5.51 3.00
C PRO A 122 -15.50 5.89 4.02
N GLY A 123 -15.86 6.68 5.03
CA GLY A 123 -14.98 7.15 6.11
C GLY A 123 -15.00 6.26 7.36
N HIS A 124 -15.46 5.01 7.28
CA HIS A 124 -15.54 4.07 8.41
C HIS A 124 -14.77 2.79 8.13
N LEU A 125 -14.11 2.25 9.17
CA LEU A 125 -13.21 1.10 9.05
C LEU A 125 -13.90 -0.12 8.42
N ASP A 126 -15.06 -0.49 8.94
CA ASP A 126 -15.78 -1.70 8.50
C ASP A 126 -16.25 -1.58 7.04
N SER A 127 -16.71 -0.39 6.65
CA SER A 127 -17.11 -0.12 5.27
C SER A 127 -15.92 -0.17 4.30
N LEU A 128 -14.77 0.33 4.71
CA LEU A 128 -13.52 0.23 3.93
C LEU A 128 -13.04 -1.21 3.80
N LEU A 129 -13.08 -1.98 4.90
CA LEU A 129 -12.71 -3.40 4.90
C LEU A 129 -13.63 -4.27 4.01
N ALA A 130 -14.87 -3.85 3.80
CA ALA A 130 -15.82 -4.52 2.91
C ALA A 130 -15.53 -4.27 1.42
N LEU A 131 -14.64 -3.32 1.08
CA LEU A 131 -14.27 -3.04 -0.31
C LEU A 131 -13.29 -4.10 -0.84
N PRO A 132 -13.48 -4.57 -2.08
CA PRO A 132 -12.57 -5.53 -2.72
C PRO A 132 -11.12 -5.06 -2.74
N GLY A 133 -10.19 -5.88 -2.20
CA GLY A 133 -8.76 -5.58 -2.19
C GLY A 133 -8.29 -4.59 -1.11
N VAL A 134 -9.19 -4.13 -0.27
CA VAL A 134 -8.88 -3.26 0.87
C VAL A 134 -8.71 -4.12 2.13
N GLY A 135 -7.47 -4.23 2.59
CA GLY A 135 -7.14 -4.88 3.85
C GLY A 135 -6.99 -3.89 5.00
N PRO A 136 -6.71 -4.38 6.23
CA PRO A 136 -6.57 -3.52 7.41
C PRO A 136 -5.57 -2.38 7.26
N TYR A 137 -4.44 -2.63 6.61
CA TYR A 137 -3.46 -1.58 6.31
C TYR A 137 -4.06 -0.48 5.42
N THR A 138 -4.61 -0.86 4.27
CA THR A 138 -5.15 0.09 3.29
C THR A 138 -6.34 0.88 3.87
N ALA A 139 -7.23 0.22 4.61
CA ALA A 139 -8.35 0.88 5.28
C ALA A 139 -7.86 1.96 6.27
N ARG A 140 -6.89 1.61 7.14
CA ARG A 140 -6.30 2.57 8.09
C ARG A 140 -5.54 3.70 7.38
N ALA A 141 -4.86 3.40 6.28
CA ALA A 141 -4.17 4.42 5.48
C ALA A 141 -5.15 5.45 4.90
N VAL A 142 -6.27 4.99 4.34
CA VAL A 142 -7.33 5.89 3.86
C VAL A 142 -7.91 6.72 5.01
N LEU A 143 -8.22 6.11 6.15
CA LEU A 143 -8.74 6.83 7.33
C LEU A 143 -7.78 7.91 7.81
N ALA A 144 -6.51 7.58 8.00
CA ALA A 144 -5.52 8.53 8.51
C ALA A 144 -5.15 9.61 7.49
N LEU A 145 -4.89 9.21 6.22
CA LEU A 145 -4.33 10.12 5.23
C LEU A 145 -5.39 10.97 4.52
N ALA A 146 -6.61 10.49 4.37
CA ALA A 146 -7.68 11.23 3.72
C ALA A 146 -8.65 11.87 4.71
N PHE A 147 -9.05 11.14 5.75
CA PHE A 147 -10.04 11.61 6.71
C PHE A 147 -9.44 12.20 8.00
N GLY A 148 -8.12 12.10 8.19
CA GLY A 148 -7.45 12.62 9.37
C GLY A 148 -7.78 11.84 10.66
N ALA A 149 -8.29 10.63 10.55
CA ALA A 149 -8.59 9.80 11.72
C ALA A 149 -7.30 9.43 12.47
N PRO A 150 -7.27 9.53 13.81
CA PRO A 150 -6.06 9.26 14.60
C PRO A 150 -5.82 7.75 14.76
N VAL A 151 -5.56 7.07 13.65
CA VAL A 151 -5.29 5.63 13.59
C VAL A 151 -3.88 5.36 13.08
N GLY A 152 -3.16 4.48 13.73
CA GLY A 152 -1.81 4.08 13.35
C GLY A 152 -1.80 3.22 12.09
N ILE A 153 -0.86 3.49 11.19
CA ILE A 153 -0.64 2.70 9.99
C ILE A 153 0.67 1.93 10.17
N VAL A 154 0.61 0.60 10.09
CA VAL A 154 1.78 -0.25 10.30
C VAL A 154 2.14 -1.02 9.04
N ASP A 155 3.21 -0.58 8.37
CA ASP A 155 3.93 -1.36 7.36
C ASP A 155 5.19 -2.00 7.96
N THR A 156 5.98 -2.67 7.16
CA THR A 156 7.25 -3.29 7.61
C THR A 156 8.28 -2.27 8.06
N ASN A 157 8.25 -1.03 7.55
CA ASN A 157 9.15 0.04 7.94
C ASN A 157 8.72 0.65 9.28
N VAL A 158 7.45 0.93 9.44
CA VAL A 158 6.86 1.43 10.68
C VAL A 158 7.07 0.40 11.80
N ALA A 159 6.77 -0.87 11.56
CA ALA A 159 7.00 -1.94 12.55
C ALA A 159 8.47 -1.98 13.01
N ARG A 160 9.42 -1.81 12.09
CA ARG A 160 10.85 -1.73 12.41
C ARG A 160 11.20 -0.51 13.25
N VAL A 161 10.69 0.66 12.89
CA VAL A 161 10.90 1.89 13.66
C VAL A 161 10.36 1.74 15.07
N LEU A 162 9.14 1.23 15.23
CA LEU A 162 8.52 1.03 16.54
C LEU A 162 9.29 0.04 17.40
N ALA A 163 9.73 -1.09 16.82
CA ALA A 163 10.53 -2.07 17.53
C ALA A 163 11.88 -1.51 17.99
N ARG A 164 12.58 -0.76 17.12
CA ARG A 164 13.88 -0.18 17.43
C ARG A 164 13.79 1.05 18.33
N ALA A 165 13.07 2.09 17.85
CA ALA A 165 13.11 3.41 18.50
C ALA A 165 12.21 3.47 19.74
N VAL A 166 11.03 2.88 19.69
CA VAL A 166 10.02 3.05 20.73
C VAL A 166 10.08 1.93 21.76
N ALA A 167 10.11 0.67 21.34
CA ALA A 167 10.09 -0.47 22.26
C ALA A 167 11.49 -0.92 22.71
N GLY A 168 12.51 -0.79 21.87
CA GLY A 168 13.86 -1.34 22.10
C GLY A 168 13.89 -2.88 22.13
N ARG A 169 12.81 -3.54 21.74
CA ARG A 169 12.62 -5.00 21.73
C ARG A 169 11.75 -5.45 20.57
N PRO A 170 11.75 -6.74 20.20
CA PRO A 170 10.79 -7.28 19.25
C PRO A 170 9.35 -7.07 19.74
N LEU A 171 8.46 -6.75 18.79
CA LEU A 171 7.04 -6.56 19.03
C LEU A 171 6.22 -7.61 18.29
N ARG A 172 5.14 -8.09 18.91
CA ARG A 172 4.13 -8.90 18.24
C ARG A 172 3.24 -7.98 17.37
N PRO A 173 2.60 -8.49 16.30
CA PRO A 173 1.78 -7.66 15.41
C PRO A 173 0.73 -6.82 16.13
N ARG A 174 0.03 -7.39 17.12
CA ARG A 174 -0.99 -6.70 17.91
C ARG A 174 -0.37 -5.55 18.74
N GLU A 175 0.73 -5.84 19.46
CA GLU A 175 1.45 -4.82 20.25
C GLU A 175 1.95 -3.68 19.36
N THR A 176 2.43 -4.01 18.14
CA THR A 176 2.89 -3.02 17.17
C THR A 176 1.76 -2.08 16.75
N GLN A 177 0.58 -2.63 16.49
CA GLN A 177 -0.58 -1.84 16.09
C GLN A 177 -1.07 -0.96 17.25
N GLU A 178 -1.22 -1.52 18.46
CA GLU A 178 -1.62 -0.76 19.65
C GLU A 178 -0.65 0.38 19.96
N LEU A 179 0.65 0.14 19.79
CA LEU A 179 1.67 1.17 19.96
C LEU A 179 1.58 2.25 18.87
N ALA A 180 1.36 1.87 17.63
CA ALA A 180 1.16 2.80 16.52
C ALA A 180 -0.07 3.69 16.77
N ASP A 181 -1.20 3.11 17.19
CA ASP A 181 -2.43 3.85 17.49
C ASP A 181 -2.23 4.88 18.60
N ARG A 182 -1.49 4.53 19.65
CA ARG A 182 -1.16 5.46 20.76
C ARG A 182 -0.21 6.58 20.37
N LEU A 183 0.62 6.39 19.36
CA LEU A 183 1.62 7.38 18.95
C LEU A 183 1.06 8.45 18.02
N VAL A 184 0.00 8.18 17.28
CA VAL A 184 -0.57 9.15 16.33
C VAL A 184 -1.19 10.31 17.10
N PRO A 185 -0.77 11.57 16.87
CA PRO A 185 -1.43 12.73 17.45
C PRO A 185 -2.76 13.00 16.75
N ALA A 186 -3.80 13.38 17.51
CA ALA A 186 -5.12 13.65 16.95
C ALA A 186 -5.15 14.92 16.07
N ASP A 187 -4.27 15.88 16.35
CA ASP A 187 -4.20 17.20 15.71
C ASP A 187 -3.29 17.27 14.48
N ASP A 188 -2.38 16.29 14.30
CA ASP A 188 -1.43 16.28 13.16
C ASP A 188 -1.16 14.86 12.62
N VAL A 189 -2.23 14.10 12.41
CA VAL A 189 -2.21 12.69 11.95
C VAL A 189 -1.38 12.51 10.69
N TRP A 190 -1.62 13.34 9.71
CA TRP A 190 -0.99 13.21 8.41
C TRP A 190 0.52 13.43 8.44
N ARG A 191 0.94 14.57 9.01
CA ARG A 191 2.35 14.94 9.08
C ARG A 191 3.15 13.93 9.88
N PHE A 192 2.59 13.49 11.01
CA PHE A 192 3.18 12.43 11.82
C PHE A 192 3.34 11.12 11.02
N THR A 193 2.28 10.67 10.35
CA THR A 193 2.28 9.45 9.57
C THR A 193 3.31 9.50 8.43
N GLN A 194 3.35 10.61 7.68
CA GLN A 194 4.31 10.79 6.60
C GLN A 194 5.76 10.82 7.12
N ALA A 195 6.01 11.52 8.23
CA ALA A 195 7.32 11.55 8.86
C ALA A 195 7.77 10.16 9.33
N LEU A 196 6.85 9.37 9.88
CA LEU A 196 7.12 8.00 10.32
C LEU A 196 7.48 7.07 9.16
N PHE A 197 6.77 7.18 8.04
CA PHE A 197 7.12 6.47 6.81
C PHE A 197 8.50 6.88 6.28
N ASP A 198 8.81 8.18 6.29
CA ASP A 198 10.08 8.71 5.78
C ASP A 198 11.25 8.34 6.68
N LEU A 199 11.08 8.39 8.00
CA LEU A 199 12.06 7.89 8.95
C LEU A 199 12.38 6.41 8.69
N GLY A 200 11.35 5.58 8.47
CA GLY A 200 11.50 4.17 8.21
C GLY A 200 12.12 3.86 6.84
N ALA A 201 11.83 4.64 5.82
CA ALA A 201 12.39 4.43 4.48
C ALA A 201 13.79 5.05 4.30
N GLY A 202 14.17 6.00 5.14
CA GLY A 202 15.45 6.70 5.14
C GLY A 202 16.35 6.30 6.31
N PRO A 203 16.51 7.15 7.34
CA PRO A 203 17.51 6.95 8.40
C PRO A 203 17.40 5.60 9.11
N CYS A 204 16.18 5.12 9.38
CA CYS A 204 15.96 3.84 10.04
C CYS A 204 15.85 2.67 9.06
N ALA A 205 16.73 2.62 8.06
CA ALA A 205 16.74 1.55 7.05
C ALA A 205 16.90 0.15 7.66
N ALA A 206 16.42 -0.89 6.94
CA ALA A 206 16.47 -2.27 7.41
C ALA A 206 17.91 -2.80 7.53
N ARG A 207 18.79 -2.34 6.62
CA ARG A 207 20.23 -2.64 6.64
C ARG A 207 20.98 -1.34 6.84
N ALA A 208 22.03 -1.35 7.66
CA ALA A 208 22.89 -0.20 7.92
C ALA A 208 22.11 1.10 8.19
N PRO A 209 21.32 1.18 9.28
CA PRO A 209 20.61 2.41 9.63
C PRO A 209 21.60 3.53 9.96
N SER A 210 21.28 4.75 9.55
CA SER A 210 22.11 5.95 9.77
C SER A 210 21.83 6.56 11.14
N CYS A 211 22.12 5.83 12.21
CA CYS A 211 21.78 6.25 13.58
C CYS A 211 22.47 7.55 14.02
N GLY A 212 23.69 7.82 13.52
CA GLY A 212 24.42 9.04 13.85
C GLY A 212 23.77 10.35 13.33
N SER A 213 22.98 10.25 12.27
CA SER A 213 22.20 11.39 11.71
C SER A 213 20.69 11.25 11.90
N CYS A 214 20.24 10.25 12.68
CA CYS A 214 18.84 10.01 12.90
C CYS A 214 18.22 11.09 13.81
N PRO A 215 17.16 11.78 13.39
CA PRO A 215 16.59 12.88 14.16
C PRO A 215 15.98 12.44 15.50
N VAL A 216 15.56 11.17 15.61
CA VAL A 216 14.99 10.60 16.84
C VAL A 216 16.02 9.78 17.65
N ALA A 217 17.31 9.94 17.38
CA ALA A 217 18.36 9.14 18.03
C ALA A 217 18.36 9.30 19.55
N ARG A 218 18.04 10.47 20.06
CA ARG A 218 18.00 10.78 21.51
C ARG A 218 16.96 9.94 22.26
N ASP A 219 15.80 9.74 21.63
CA ASP A 219 14.67 9.01 22.21
C ASP A 219 14.64 7.55 21.74
N CYS A 220 15.63 7.12 20.94
CA CYS A 220 15.68 5.76 20.40
C CYS A 220 16.20 4.77 21.44
N ARG A 221 15.33 3.91 21.96
CA ARG A 221 15.69 2.91 23.00
C ARG A 221 16.77 1.93 22.54
N TRP A 222 16.76 1.53 21.28
CA TRP A 222 17.79 0.64 20.75
C TRP A 222 19.16 1.33 20.64
N ALA A 223 19.18 2.60 20.19
CA ALA A 223 20.42 3.37 20.12
C ALA A 223 20.96 3.71 21.52
N ALA A 224 20.09 4.08 22.48
CA ALA A 224 20.46 4.33 23.87
C ALA A 224 21.10 3.11 24.55
N GLY A 225 20.67 1.90 24.16
CA GLY A 225 21.30 0.63 24.57
C GLY A 225 22.67 0.38 23.93
N GLY A 226 23.23 1.33 23.15
CA GLY A 226 24.52 1.20 22.46
C GLY A 226 24.53 0.09 21.40
N HIS A 227 23.35 -0.27 20.85
CA HIS A 227 23.16 -1.38 19.90
C HIS A 227 23.69 -2.73 20.44
N ARG A 228 23.77 -2.87 21.75
CA ARG A 228 24.31 -4.08 22.42
C ARG A 228 23.40 -5.28 22.31
N CYS A 229 22.10 -5.06 22.06
CA CYS A 229 21.14 -6.13 21.79
C CYS A 229 21.09 -6.45 20.30
N PRO A 230 20.78 -7.70 19.90
CA PRO A 230 20.42 -7.99 18.51
C PRO A 230 19.36 -7.00 18.02
N ASP A 231 19.41 -6.65 16.72
CA ASP A 231 18.42 -5.76 16.13
C ASP A 231 17.00 -6.27 16.42
N PRO A 232 16.15 -5.51 17.17
CA PRO A 232 14.81 -5.94 17.54
C PRO A 232 13.90 -6.19 16.34
N ALA A 233 14.28 -5.65 15.18
CA ALA A 233 13.53 -5.79 13.92
C ALA A 233 14.18 -6.82 12.98
N ALA A 234 15.16 -7.59 13.42
CA ALA A 234 15.78 -8.66 12.63
C ALA A 234 14.73 -9.77 12.38
N ALA A 235 13.98 -9.65 11.30
CA ALA A 235 13.07 -10.69 10.88
C ALA A 235 13.80 -11.79 10.11
N ALA A 236 13.42 -13.05 10.36
CA ALA A 236 13.82 -14.17 9.52
C ALA A 236 13.34 -13.92 8.08
N ARG A 237 14.26 -13.76 7.15
CA ARG A 237 13.93 -13.54 5.75
C ARG A 237 13.39 -14.81 5.13
N ARG A 238 12.15 -14.81 4.70
CA ARG A 238 11.72 -15.76 3.68
C ARG A 238 12.42 -15.39 2.37
N ARG A 239 13.28 -16.29 1.88
CA ARG A 239 13.85 -16.18 0.54
C ARG A 239 12.69 -16.26 -0.48
N GLN A 240 12.53 -15.24 -1.29
CA GLN A 240 11.62 -15.28 -2.41
C GLN A 240 12.26 -16.17 -3.49
N SER A 241 11.48 -17.06 -4.12
CA SER A 241 11.95 -17.87 -5.26
C SER A 241 12.45 -16.97 -6.40
N GLU A 242 13.35 -17.50 -7.22
CA GLU A 242 13.86 -16.80 -8.40
C GLU A 242 12.70 -16.33 -9.30
N PHE A 243 12.87 -15.17 -9.90
CA PHE A 243 11.84 -14.59 -10.76
C PHE A 243 11.95 -15.13 -12.19
N GLU A 244 13.16 -15.27 -12.69
CA GLU A 244 13.45 -15.76 -14.04
C GLU A 244 12.97 -17.19 -14.23
N GLY A 245 12.26 -17.45 -15.33
CA GLY A 245 11.65 -18.75 -15.62
C GLY A 245 10.45 -19.12 -14.74
N SER A 246 10.06 -18.30 -13.76
CA SER A 246 8.93 -18.60 -12.85
C SER A 246 7.57 -18.35 -13.49
N ASP A 247 6.50 -18.94 -12.90
CA ASP A 247 5.11 -18.68 -13.30
C ASP A 247 4.75 -17.19 -13.13
N ARG A 248 5.39 -16.47 -12.19
CA ARG A 248 5.21 -15.02 -12.01
C ARG A 248 5.70 -14.24 -13.22
N GLU A 249 6.81 -14.64 -13.82
CA GLU A 249 7.33 -14.01 -15.03
C GLU A 249 6.44 -14.30 -16.23
N GLY A 250 6.11 -15.57 -16.49
CA GLY A 250 5.25 -15.96 -17.61
C GLY A 250 3.87 -15.32 -17.52
N ARG A 251 3.30 -15.25 -16.32
CA ARG A 251 2.08 -14.52 -16.05
C ARG A 251 2.20 -13.02 -16.43
N GLY A 252 3.32 -12.39 -16.05
CA GLY A 252 3.59 -11.00 -16.41
C GLY A 252 3.70 -10.79 -17.91
N ARG A 253 4.33 -11.72 -18.63
CA ARG A 253 4.45 -11.74 -20.10
C ARG A 253 3.08 -11.90 -20.78
N LEU A 254 2.24 -12.83 -20.31
CA LEU A 254 0.88 -13.02 -20.84
C LEU A 254 0.03 -11.75 -20.66
N VAL A 255 0.00 -11.15 -19.47
CA VAL A 255 -0.76 -9.90 -19.25
C VAL A 255 -0.25 -8.78 -20.14
N ARG A 256 1.08 -8.69 -20.36
CA ARG A 256 1.67 -7.70 -21.28
C ARG A 256 1.21 -7.95 -22.73
N ALA A 257 1.15 -9.19 -23.18
CA ALA A 257 0.62 -9.54 -24.50
C ALA A 257 -0.86 -9.18 -24.63
N LEU A 258 -1.67 -9.54 -23.65
CA LEU A 258 -3.12 -9.27 -23.61
C LEU A 258 -3.46 -7.78 -23.59
N ARG A 259 -2.60 -6.91 -23.07
CA ARG A 259 -2.79 -5.46 -23.17
C ARG A 259 -2.76 -4.95 -24.60
N ARG A 260 -2.08 -5.63 -25.49
CA ARG A 260 -1.90 -5.25 -26.88
C ARG A 260 -2.97 -5.86 -27.79
N SER A 261 -3.24 -7.15 -27.61
CA SER A 261 -4.19 -7.90 -28.42
C SER A 261 -4.60 -9.21 -27.76
N PRO A 262 -5.74 -9.82 -28.17
CA PRO A 262 -6.07 -11.18 -27.84
C PRO A 262 -4.92 -12.15 -28.17
N VAL A 263 -4.76 -13.18 -27.34
CA VAL A 263 -3.73 -14.22 -27.55
C VAL A 263 -4.45 -15.54 -27.82
N HIS A 264 -4.34 -16.05 -29.04
CA HIS A 264 -4.90 -17.34 -29.42
C HIS A 264 -4.32 -18.47 -28.57
N VAL A 265 -5.10 -19.51 -28.29
CA VAL A 265 -4.68 -20.63 -27.42
C VAL A 265 -3.37 -21.26 -27.84
N SER A 266 -3.12 -21.44 -29.15
CA SER A 266 -1.85 -21.95 -29.67
C SER A 266 -0.65 -21.04 -29.47
N GLY A 267 -0.88 -19.75 -29.24
CA GLY A 267 0.16 -18.73 -28.97
C GLY A 267 0.50 -18.52 -27.51
N LEU A 268 -0.25 -19.10 -26.57
CA LEU A 268 -0.08 -18.84 -25.14
C LEU A 268 1.31 -19.19 -24.62
N ALA A 269 1.85 -20.33 -25.03
CA ALA A 269 3.16 -20.80 -24.60
C ALA A 269 4.27 -19.84 -25.03
N ALA A 270 4.22 -19.38 -26.27
CA ALA A 270 5.18 -18.38 -26.78
C ALA A 270 5.02 -17.04 -26.09
N ALA A 271 3.78 -16.57 -25.88
CA ALA A 271 3.48 -15.31 -25.17
C ALA A 271 3.92 -15.34 -23.72
N ALA A 272 3.84 -16.48 -23.03
CA ALA A 272 4.33 -16.67 -21.67
C ALA A 272 5.87 -16.81 -21.58
N GLY A 273 6.55 -17.03 -22.71
CA GLY A 273 8.00 -17.26 -22.79
C GLY A 273 8.39 -18.72 -22.49
N TRP A 274 7.50 -19.67 -22.71
CA TRP A 274 7.71 -21.11 -22.56
C TRP A 274 7.37 -21.86 -23.86
N PRO A 275 8.09 -21.60 -24.97
CA PRO A 275 7.83 -22.30 -26.22
C PRO A 275 8.00 -23.81 -26.01
N GLY A 276 6.92 -24.56 -26.22
CA GLY A 276 6.89 -26.02 -25.98
C GLY A 276 6.22 -26.46 -24.67
N ASP A 277 5.93 -25.58 -23.72
CA ASP A 277 5.20 -25.93 -22.48
C ASP A 277 3.79 -25.33 -22.48
N SER A 278 2.94 -25.89 -23.34
CA SER A 278 1.55 -25.42 -23.50
C SER A 278 0.71 -25.70 -22.26
N GLU A 279 0.98 -26.78 -21.54
CA GLU A 279 0.25 -27.15 -20.33
C GLU A 279 0.47 -26.09 -19.22
N ARG A 280 1.71 -25.70 -19.01
CA ARG A 280 2.04 -24.64 -18.05
C ARG A 280 1.40 -23.31 -18.42
N ALA A 281 1.45 -22.94 -19.70
CA ALA A 281 0.84 -21.71 -20.20
C ALA A 281 -0.68 -21.70 -20.00
N LEU A 282 -1.36 -22.82 -20.24
CA LEU A 282 -2.80 -22.98 -20.00
C LEU A 282 -3.15 -22.89 -18.51
N ARG A 283 -2.37 -23.49 -17.62
CA ARG A 283 -2.59 -23.35 -16.17
C ARG A 283 -2.49 -21.88 -15.73
N VAL A 284 -1.49 -21.14 -16.24
CA VAL A 284 -1.34 -19.72 -15.93
C VAL A 284 -2.46 -18.89 -16.55
N ALA A 285 -2.90 -19.19 -17.77
CA ALA A 285 -4.05 -18.55 -18.39
C ALA A 285 -5.34 -18.78 -17.58
N ALA A 286 -5.58 -20.02 -17.15
CA ALA A 286 -6.73 -20.37 -16.29
C ALA A 286 -6.71 -19.60 -14.96
N ALA A 287 -5.53 -19.43 -14.36
CA ALA A 287 -5.38 -18.60 -13.16
C ALA A 287 -5.71 -17.13 -13.42
N LEU A 288 -5.33 -16.57 -14.57
CA LEU A 288 -5.70 -15.20 -14.97
C LEU A 288 -7.22 -15.05 -15.13
N VAL A 289 -7.88 -16.04 -15.70
CA VAL A 289 -9.35 -16.08 -15.86
C VAL A 289 -10.03 -16.16 -14.49
N HIS A 290 -9.59 -17.06 -13.63
CA HIS A 290 -10.13 -17.21 -12.27
C HIS A 290 -10.03 -15.93 -11.44
N GLU A 291 -8.97 -15.17 -11.63
CA GLU A 291 -8.75 -13.90 -10.94
C GLU A 291 -9.52 -12.73 -11.58
N GLY A 292 -10.15 -12.92 -12.73
CA GLY A 292 -10.88 -11.90 -13.47
C GLY A 292 -9.97 -10.89 -14.18
N LEU A 293 -8.75 -11.30 -14.53
CA LEU A 293 -7.81 -10.53 -15.35
C LEU A 293 -7.99 -10.80 -16.85
N ALA A 294 -8.48 -11.96 -17.18
CA ALA A 294 -8.69 -12.39 -18.55
C ALA A 294 -9.99 -13.20 -18.67
N GLY A 295 -10.49 -13.34 -19.88
CA GLY A 295 -11.60 -14.23 -20.25
C GLY A 295 -11.30 -14.94 -21.56
N TRP A 296 -12.05 -15.98 -21.87
CA TRP A 296 -11.99 -16.66 -23.16
C TRP A 296 -13.02 -16.01 -24.09
N ALA A 297 -12.58 -15.63 -25.27
CA ALA A 297 -13.43 -15.28 -26.41
C ALA A 297 -13.08 -16.26 -27.53
N GLU A 298 -13.95 -17.22 -27.77
CA GLU A 298 -13.67 -18.38 -28.65
C GLU A 298 -12.35 -19.06 -28.24
N ASP A 299 -11.38 -19.16 -29.14
CA ASP A 299 -10.08 -19.77 -28.92
C ASP A 299 -8.98 -18.78 -28.50
N ALA A 300 -9.36 -17.55 -28.14
CA ALA A 300 -8.42 -16.50 -27.73
C ALA A 300 -8.64 -16.07 -26.30
N LEU A 301 -7.54 -15.88 -25.56
CA LEU A 301 -7.53 -15.24 -24.26
C LEU A 301 -7.55 -13.73 -24.47
N VAL A 302 -8.46 -13.03 -23.79
CA VAL A 302 -8.65 -11.55 -23.86
C VAL A 302 -8.57 -10.94 -22.47
N LEU A 303 -8.19 -9.67 -22.39
CA LEU A 303 -8.35 -8.87 -21.16
C LEU A 303 -9.84 -8.63 -20.91
N VAL A 304 -10.28 -8.77 -19.66
CA VAL A 304 -11.70 -8.59 -19.24
C VAL A 304 -11.86 -7.31 -18.46
#